data_de75a5061d93ead6494edd7680d40f92
#
_entry.id   de75a5061d93ead6494edd7680d40f92
#
_cell.length_a   1.000
_cell.length_b   1.000
_cell.length_c   1.000
_cell.angle_alpha   90.00
_cell.angle_beta   90.00
_cell.angle_gamma   90.00
#
_symmetry.space_group_name_H-M   'P 1'
#
loop_
_entity.id
_entity.type
_entity.pdbx_description
1 polymer ?
#
loop_
_entity_poly.entity_id
_entity_poly.type
_entity_poly.pdbx_seq_one_letter_code
_entity_poly.pdbx_strand_id
1 'polypeptide(L)'
;MSDRAARSLPLIVITVGDPALSHDPGLAARKNGLYEAGIAGHGGTPALLHTGTPALERDHLLAAMDGLLLAGGADIDPAMYGEKVAGAAEIDAARDHLELAAWREAERRSLPVFGICRGLQAINVFAGGKLLQDVPDHVGTAYGSGPAHTHDLEIDPTSRLGRAVAAAAPDGLAAGDEEDAALQLQVNTFHHQAILMGTLAPGLRPTAWAYSEAGRLVEGLESRDGRWVLGIQCHPERTDSTPEELDGIWSDFIAAATARRAAR
;
A
#
# COMPACT_ATOMS: atom_id res chain seq x y z
N MET A 1 22.48 15.04 33.33
CA MET A 1 22.36 13.85 32.52
C MET A 1 20.91 13.80 32.07
N SER A 2 20.67 14.18 30.82
CA SER A 2 19.34 14.38 30.25
C SER A 2 18.65 13.00 30.10
N ASP A 3 17.54 12.88 30.79
CA ASP A 3 16.56 11.82 30.64
C ASP A 3 16.02 11.89 29.22
N ARG A 4 16.60 11.07 28.32
CA ARG A 4 16.11 10.89 26.96
C ARG A 4 14.86 10.05 27.10
N ALA A 5 13.71 10.70 27.35
CA ALA A 5 12.40 10.07 27.39
C ALA A 5 12.34 8.96 26.36
N ALA A 6 12.08 7.75 26.81
CA ALA A 6 11.94 6.57 25.94
C ALA A 6 10.97 6.95 24.83
N ARG A 7 11.50 7.15 23.60
CA ARG A 7 10.69 7.51 22.44
C ARG A 7 9.80 6.32 22.16
N SER A 8 8.54 6.42 22.55
CA SER A 8 7.56 5.39 22.18
C SER A 8 7.53 5.25 20.66
N LEU A 9 7.40 4.03 20.16
CA LEU A 9 7.34 3.71 18.72
C LEU A 9 6.17 4.44 18.05
N PRO A 10 6.26 4.79 16.75
CA PRO A 10 5.18 5.44 16.04
C PRO A 10 3.96 4.52 15.94
N LEU A 11 2.76 5.06 16.17
CA LEU A 11 1.50 4.35 16.01
C LEU A 11 1.09 4.35 14.54
N ILE A 12 1.02 3.17 13.94
CA ILE A 12 0.56 2.98 12.57
C ILE A 12 -0.83 2.38 12.58
N VAL A 13 -1.81 3.13 12.12
CA VAL A 13 -3.15 2.60 11.88
C VAL A 13 -3.16 1.87 10.55
N ILE A 14 -3.64 0.62 10.57
CA ILE A 14 -3.73 -0.26 9.41
C ILE A 14 -5.21 -0.49 9.11
N THR A 15 -5.71 0.01 7.99
CA THR A 15 -7.09 -0.26 7.58
C THR A 15 -7.17 -1.61 6.87
N VAL A 16 -8.08 -2.46 7.32
CA VAL A 16 -8.22 -3.84 6.83
C VAL A 16 -9.70 -4.18 6.61
N GLY A 17 -9.96 -5.27 5.88
CA GLY A 17 -11.29 -5.90 5.87
C GLY A 17 -11.66 -6.43 7.25
N ASP A 18 -12.92 -6.32 7.62
CA ASP A 18 -13.43 -6.88 8.88
C ASP A 18 -13.42 -8.41 8.82
N PRO A 19 -12.62 -9.11 9.65
CA PRO A 19 -12.57 -10.56 9.64
C PRO A 19 -13.94 -11.21 9.96
N ALA A 20 -14.80 -10.55 10.74
CA ALA A 20 -16.11 -11.07 11.07
C ALA A 20 -17.08 -11.11 9.88
N LEU A 21 -16.81 -10.32 8.83
CA LEU A 21 -17.59 -10.31 7.59
C LEU A 21 -17.00 -11.22 6.49
N SER A 22 -15.83 -11.82 6.73
CA SER A 22 -15.18 -12.72 5.78
C SER A 22 -15.84 -14.11 5.76
N HIS A 23 -15.85 -14.74 4.59
CA HIS A 23 -16.21 -16.18 4.46
C HIS A 23 -15.27 -17.09 5.25
N ASP A 24 -14.01 -16.72 5.43
CA ASP A 24 -13.03 -17.38 6.30
C ASP A 24 -12.39 -16.35 7.25
N PRO A 25 -13.00 -16.14 8.44
CA PRO A 25 -12.47 -15.20 9.44
C PRO A 25 -11.05 -15.51 9.89
N GLY A 26 -10.70 -16.81 9.96
CA GLY A 26 -9.37 -17.26 10.37
C GLY A 26 -8.30 -16.90 9.32
N LEU A 27 -8.61 -17.08 8.06
CA LEU A 27 -7.73 -16.67 6.96
C LEU A 27 -7.60 -15.15 6.90
N ALA A 28 -8.70 -14.41 7.05
CA ALA A 28 -8.70 -12.96 7.07
C ALA A 28 -7.82 -12.40 8.21
N ALA A 29 -7.96 -12.96 9.41
CA ALA A 29 -7.11 -12.57 10.55
C ALA A 29 -5.63 -12.87 10.31
N ARG A 30 -5.29 -14.04 9.72
CA ARG A 30 -3.89 -14.35 9.36
C ARG A 30 -3.32 -13.38 8.33
N LYS A 31 -4.10 -13.00 7.30
CA LYS A 31 -3.67 -11.99 6.32
C LYS A 31 -3.43 -10.64 6.98
N ASN A 32 -4.34 -10.20 7.84
CA ASN A 32 -4.18 -8.94 8.57
C ASN A 32 -2.92 -8.94 9.44
N GLY A 33 -2.60 -10.09 10.08
CA GLY A 33 -1.41 -10.27 10.89
C GLY A 33 -0.08 -10.10 10.12
N LEU A 34 -0.06 -10.29 8.79
CA LEU A 34 1.14 -10.04 7.98
C LEU A 34 1.48 -8.54 7.93
N TYR A 35 0.48 -7.67 7.79
CA TYR A 35 0.71 -6.21 7.84
C TYR A 35 1.17 -5.77 9.23
N GLU A 36 0.58 -6.33 10.31
CA GLU A 36 1.02 -6.06 11.68
C GLU A 36 2.48 -6.48 11.88
N ALA A 37 2.86 -7.67 11.37
CA ALA A 37 4.22 -8.17 11.44
C ALA A 37 5.21 -7.26 10.69
N GLY A 38 4.85 -6.77 9.49
CA GLY A 38 5.66 -5.82 8.72
C GLY A 38 5.91 -4.53 9.51
N ILE A 39 4.88 -3.93 10.11
CA ILE A 39 5.00 -2.73 10.94
C ILE A 39 5.84 -2.99 12.19
N ALA A 40 5.53 -4.05 12.94
CA ALA A 40 6.21 -4.35 14.20
C ALA A 40 7.69 -4.73 13.98
N GLY A 41 7.98 -5.49 12.92
CA GLY A 41 9.35 -5.89 12.55
C GLY A 41 10.27 -4.72 12.26
N HIS A 42 9.70 -3.57 11.83
CA HIS A 42 10.45 -2.34 11.52
C HIS A 42 10.35 -1.26 12.60
N GLY A 43 9.83 -1.60 13.79
CA GLY A 43 9.84 -0.69 14.94
C GLY A 43 8.65 0.28 14.98
N GLY A 44 7.54 -0.05 14.35
CA GLY A 44 6.25 0.61 14.52
C GLY A 44 5.34 -0.13 15.51
N THR A 45 4.32 0.55 16.02
CA THR A 45 3.23 -0.03 16.80
C THR A 45 2.01 -0.18 15.88
N PRO A 46 1.62 -1.39 15.45
CA PRO A 46 0.44 -1.58 14.59
C PRO A 46 -0.85 -1.45 15.38
N ALA A 47 -1.90 -0.92 14.75
CA ALA A 47 -3.27 -0.95 15.23
C ALA A 47 -4.24 -1.17 14.07
N LEU A 48 -5.00 -2.25 14.12
CA LEU A 48 -5.99 -2.57 13.07
C LEU A 48 -7.23 -1.69 13.21
N LEU A 49 -7.74 -1.25 12.07
CA LEU A 49 -8.97 -0.48 11.94
C LEU A 49 -9.85 -1.09 10.85
N HIS A 50 -11.07 -1.47 11.19
CA HIS A 50 -12.05 -2.05 10.27
C HIS A 50 -13.47 -1.57 10.58
N THR A 51 -14.44 -1.92 9.76
CA THR A 51 -15.83 -1.45 9.87
C THR A 51 -16.50 -1.86 11.18
N GLY A 52 -16.10 -2.98 11.79
CA GLY A 52 -16.55 -3.44 13.09
C GLY A 52 -15.90 -2.74 14.29
N THR A 53 -14.88 -1.90 14.08
CA THR A 53 -14.23 -1.15 15.18
C THR A 53 -15.22 -0.14 15.78
N PRO A 54 -15.45 -0.15 17.12
CA PRO A 54 -16.35 0.80 17.78
C PRO A 54 -16.00 2.27 17.45
N ALA A 55 -17.02 3.11 17.27
CA ALA A 55 -16.83 4.49 16.81
C ALA A 55 -15.86 5.29 17.68
N LEU A 56 -15.97 5.17 19.01
CA LEU A 56 -15.07 5.88 19.93
C LEU A 56 -13.61 5.43 19.80
N GLU A 57 -13.39 4.13 19.62
CA GLU A 57 -12.04 3.56 19.40
C GLU A 57 -11.48 4.00 18.04
N ARG A 58 -12.28 3.94 16.98
CA ARG A 58 -11.92 4.44 15.65
C ARG A 58 -11.47 5.91 15.71
N ASP A 59 -12.27 6.77 16.34
CA ASP A 59 -11.97 8.19 16.44
C ASP A 59 -10.69 8.42 17.24
N HIS A 60 -10.43 7.64 18.30
CA HIS A 60 -9.20 7.68 19.07
C HIS A 60 -7.99 7.24 18.23
N LEU A 61 -8.10 6.13 17.49
CA LEU A 61 -7.02 5.63 16.64
C LEU A 61 -6.65 6.66 15.55
N LEU A 62 -7.63 7.21 14.85
CA LEU A 62 -7.39 8.22 13.82
C LEU A 62 -6.75 9.49 14.40
N ALA A 63 -7.19 9.94 15.57
CA ALA A 63 -6.60 11.11 16.23
C ALA A 63 -5.15 10.87 16.70
N ALA A 64 -4.83 9.64 17.12
CA ALA A 64 -3.54 9.28 17.71
C ALA A 64 -2.49 8.84 16.69
N MET A 65 -2.87 8.37 15.50
CA MET A 65 -1.95 7.77 14.51
C MET A 65 -0.80 8.69 14.12
N ASP A 66 0.36 8.12 13.85
CA ASP A 66 1.56 8.77 13.34
C ASP A 66 1.82 8.44 11.86
N GLY A 67 1.18 7.38 11.35
CA GLY A 67 1.16 6.96 9.96
C GLY A 67 -0.08 6.12 9.66
N LEU A 68 -0.42 6.00 8.38
CA LEU A 68 -1.56 5.23 7.86
C LEU A 68 -1.08 4.18 6.87
N LEU A 69 -1.48 2.92 7.07
CA LEU A 69 -1.32 1.86 6.08
C LEU A 69 -2.71 1.46 5.56
N LEU A 70 -2.91 1.57 4.25
CA LEU A 70 -4.07 1.07 3.54
C LEU A 70 -3.73 -0.33 3.01
N ALA A 71 -4.35 -1.35 3.56
CA ALA A 71 -4.05 -2.75 3.23
C ALA A 71 -4.77 -3.24 1.97
N GLY A 72 -4.34 -4.40 1.45
CA GLY A 72 -5.02 -5.13 0.38
C GLY A 72 -6.43 -5.58 0.76
N GLY A 73 -7.20 -6.10 -0.20
CA GLY A 73 -8.56 -6.62 0.04
C GLY A 73 -9.49 -6.54 -1.15
N ALA A 74 -10.78 -6.55 -0.88
CA ALA A 74 -11.87 -6.47 -1.85
C ALA A 74 -11.83 -5.18 -2.70
N ASP A 75 -12.51 -5.18 -3.83
CA ASP A 75 -12.50 -4.08 -4.78
C ASP A 75 -13.13 -2.79 -4.22
N ILE A 76 -12.64 -1.67 -4.71
CA ILE A 76 -13.23 -0.35 -4.40
C ILE A 76 -14.50 -0.16 -5.22
N ASP A 77 -15.55 0.36 -4.58
CA ASP A 77 -16.79 0.70 -5.28
C ASP A 77 -16.52 1.68 -6.44
N PRO A 78 -16.82 1.29 -7.69
CA PRO A 78 -16.68 2.18 -8.85
C PRO A 78 -17.40 3.51 -8.72
N ALA A 79 -18.44 3.60 -7.90
CA ALA A 79 -19.12 4.86 -7.59
C ALA A 79 -18.19 5.88 -6.94
N MET A 80 -17.14 5.44 -6.23
CA MET A 80 -16.13 6.34 -5.62
C MET A 80 -15.33 7.15 -6.65
N TYR A 81 -15.22 6.66 -7.88
CA TYR A 81 -14.53 7.36 -8.98
C TYR A 81 -15.45 7.64 -10.18
N GLY A 82 -16.78 7.65 -9.93
CA GLY A 82 -17.79 8.11 -10.88
C GLY A 82 -18.07 7.13 -12.02
N GLU A 83 -17.84 5.84 -11.82
CA GLU A 83 -18.09 4.80 -12.80
C GLU A 83 -19.17 3.80 -12.34
N LYS A 84 -19.66 3.00 -13.29
CA LYS A 84 -20.55 1.87 -13.02
C LYS A 84 -19.70 0.62 -12.83
N VAL A 85 -20.24 -0.38 -12.12
CA VAL A 85 -19.62 -1.70 -12.00
C VAL A 85 -19.48 -2.31 -13.39
N ALA A 86 -18.26 -2.68 -13.77
CA ALA A 86 -17.87 -3.26 -15.06
C ALA A 86 -16.68 -4.22 -14.88
N GLY A 87 -16.75 -5.11 -13.88
CA GLY A 87 -15.69 -6.06 -13.53
C GLY A 87 -15.38 -6.10 -12.05
N ALA A 88 -15.62 -5.02 -11.29
CA ALA A 88 -15.40 -4.99 -9.85
C ALA A 88 -16.27 -6.03 -9.13
N ALA A 89 -15.68 -6.72 -8.14
CA ALA A 89 -16.28 -7.80 -7.36
C ALA A 89 -16.02 -7.61 -5.85
N GLU A 90 -16.82 -8.27 -5.02
CA GLU A 90 -16.66 -8.26 -3.55
C GLU A 90 -16.56 -6.85 -2.94
N ILE A 91 -17.30 -5.87 -3.49
CA ILE A 91 -17.26 -4.46 -3.08
C ILE A 91 -17.64 -4.30 -1.60
N ASP A 92 -16.79 -3.57 -0.84
CA ASP A 92 -17.06 -3.17 0.55
C ASP A 92 -17.11 -1.64 0.66
N ALA A 93 -18.26 -1.06 0.31
CA ALA A 93 -18.47 0.39 0.36
C ALA A 93 -18.33 0.99 1.77
N ALA A 94 -18.60 0.22 2.82
CA ALA A 94 -18.41 0.68 4.20
C ALA A 94 -16.92 0.85 4.52
N ARG A 95 -16.07 -0.07 4.06
CA ARG A 95 -14.62 0.04 4.16
C ARG A 95 -14.10 1.21 3.33
N ASP A 96 -14.60 1.41 2.10
CA ASP A 96 -14.19 2.54 1.26
C ASP A 96 -14.40 3.88 1.97
N HIS A 97 -15.55 4.07 2.61
CA HIS A 97 -15.84 5.30 3.36
C HIS A 97 -14.97 5.45 4.62
N LEU A 98 -14.70 4.36 5.33
CA LEU A 98 -13.80 4.34 6.49
C LEU A 98 -12.38 4.75 6.09
N GLU A 99 -11.87 4.16 5.01
CA GLU A 99 -10.53 4.44 4.49
C GLU A 99 -10.41 5.86 3.93
N LEU A 100 -11.44 6.36 3.24
CA LEU A 100 -11.48 7.75 2.80
C LEU A 100 -11.43 8.73 4.00
N ALA A 101 -12.10 8.42 5.10
CA ALA A 101 -12.03 9.21 6.32
C ALA A 101 -10.61 9.19 6.94
N ALA A 102 -9.99 8.00 7.01
CA ALA A 102 -8.63 7.83 7.48
C ALA A 102 -7.60 8.58 6.59
N TRP A 103 -7.75 8.45 5.27
CA TRP A 103 -6.95 9.19 4.28
C TRP A 103 -7.03 10.70 4.49
N ARG A 104 -8.25 11.26 4.59
CA ARG A 104 -8.45 12.70 4.81
C ARG A 104 -7.82 13.19 6.10
N GLU A 105 -7.90 12.41 7.17
CA GLU A 105 -7.23 12.75 8.43
C GLU A 105 -5.70 12.71 8.30
N ALA A 106 -5.16 11.71 7.59
CA ALA A 106 -3.74 11.64 7.29
C ALA A 106 -3.27 12.83 6.43
N GLU A 107 -4.03 13.20 5.39
CA GLU A 107 -3.74 14.36 4.55
C GLU A 107 -3.75 15.66 5.36
N ARG A 108 -4.81 15.90 6.13
CA ARG A 108 -4.96 17.10 6.98
C ARG A 108 -3.77 17.30 7.93
N ARG A 109 -3.19 16.20 8.40
CA ARG A 109 -2.06 16.20 9.34
C ARG A 109 -0.72 15.98 8.65
N SER A 110 -0.68 15.84 7.34
CA SER A 110 0.52 15.51 6.55
C SER A 110 1.26 14.29 7.10
N LEU A 111 0.53 13.23 7.46
CA LEU A 111 1.09 11.98 7.95
C LEU A 111 1.59 11.13 6.78
N PRO A 112 2.61 10.28 7.00
CA PRO A 112 2.99 9.26 6.04
C PRO A 112 1.83 8.29 5.75
N VAL A 113 1.65 7.96 4.47
CA VAL A 113 0.64 6.99 4.02
C VAL A 113 1.30 5.95 3.12
N PHE A 114 1.12 4.68 3.45
CA PHE A 114 1.54 3.55 2.65
C PHE A 114 0.32 2.76 2.17
N GLY A 115 0.22 2.50 0.86
CA GLY A 115 -0.85 1.70 0.26
C GLY A 115 -0.32 0.43 -0.38
N ILE A 116 -0.90 -0.72 -0.04
CA ILE A 116 -0.51 -2.04 -0.56
C ILE A 116 -1.68 -2.61 -1.35
N CYS A 117 -1.44 -2.99 -2.61
CA CYS A 117 -2.41 -3.60 -3.52
C CYS A 117 -3.68 -2.73 -3.65
N ARG A 118 -4.82 -3.14 -3.07
CA ARG A 118 -6.01 -2.30 -2.98
C ARG A 118 -5.70 -0.93 -2.36
N GLY A 119 -4.76 -0.84 -1.41
CA GLY A 119 -4.35 0.42 -0.79
C GLY A 119 -3.69 1.40 -1.76
N LEU A 120 -2.88 0.94 -2.71
CA LEU A 120 -2.38 1.75 -3.83
C LEU A 120 -3.54 2.28 -4.67
N GLN A 121 -4.51 1.43 -4.99
CA GLN A 121 -5.71 1.78 -5.77
C GLN A 121 -6.55 2.82 -5.01
N ALA A 122 -6.73 2.64 -3.69
CA ALA A 122 -7.43 3.58 -2.83
C ALA A 122 -6.77 4.97 -2.81
N ILE A 123 -5.45 5.05 -2.69
CA ILE A 123 -4.70 6.31 -2.79
C ILE A 123 -5.02 7.02 -4.12
N ASN A 124 -5.00 6.29 -5.24
CA ASN A 124 -5.30 6.86 -6.55
C ASN A 124 -6.74 7.39 -6.62
N VAL A 125 -7.73 6.60 -6.20
CA VAL A 125 -9.15 6.97 -6.21
C VAL A 125 -9.40 8.17 -5.29
N PHE A 126 -8.87 8.17 -4.08
CA PHE A 126 -9.07 9.25 -3.12
C PHE A 126 -8.39 10.55 -3.55
N ALA A 127 -7.33 10.46 -4.35
CA ALA A 127 -6.68 11.60 -4.99
C ALA A 127 -7.34 12.05 -6.30
N GLY A 128 -8.45 11.41 -6.73
CA GLY A 128 -9.25 11.78 -7.90
C GLY A 128 -8.89 11.02 -9.19
N GLY A 129 -8.16 9.92 -9.10
CA GLY A 129 -7.91 8.99 -10.21
C GLY A 129 -9.01 7.95 -10.38
N LYS A 130 -8.81 7.02 -11.34
CA LYS A 130 -9.74 5.94 -11.65
C LYS A 130 -9.02 4.60 -11.75
N LEU A 131 -9.78 3.52 -11.81
CA LEU A 131 -9.27 2.14 -11.95
C LEU A 131 -9.75 1.51 -13.26
N LEU A 132 -8.92 0.63 -13.82
CA LEU A 132 -9.35 -0.43 -14.71
C LEU A 132 -9.89 -1.56 -13.82
N GLN A 133 -11.18 -1.89 -13.98
CA GLN A 133 -11.89 -2.78 -13.06
C GLN A 133 -11.58 -4.26 -13.27
N ASP A 134 -11.00 -4.61 -14.43
CA ASP A 134 -10.57 -5.98 -14.73
C ASP A 134 -9.44 -5.94 -15.76
N VAL A 135 -8.33 -6.60 -15.46
CA VAL A 135 -7.17 -6.74 -16.33
C VAL A 135 -7.15 -8.18 -16.84
N PRO A 136 -7.44 -8.44 -18.12
CA PRO A 136 -7.71 -9.80 -18.66
C PRO A 136 -6.58 -10.81 -18.44
N ASP A 137 -5.33 -10.36 -18.40
CA ASP A 137 -4.12 -11.17 -18.27
C ASP A 137 -3.52 -11.16 -16.85
N HIS A 138 -4.19 -10.52 -15.89
CA HIS A 138 -3.81 -10.45 -14.49
C HIS A 138 -4.78 -11.26 -13.62
N VAL A 139 -4.63 -12.57 -13.63
CA VAL A 139 -5.44 -13.44 -12.75
C VAL A 139 -4.61 -13.68 -11.48
N GLY A 140 -4.98 -13.02 -10.40
CA GLY A 140 -4.36 -13.26 -9.11
C GLY A 140 -4.60 -14.68 -8.61
N THR A 141 -3.57 -15.36 -8.11
CA THR A 141 -3.73 -16.63 -7.41
C THR A 141 -4.47 -16.40 -6.09
N ALA A 142 -5.52 -17.18 -5.83
CA ALA A 142 -6.16 -17.13 -4.52
C ALA A 142 -5.14 -17.50 -3.43
N TYR A 143 -5.14 -16.78 -2.32
CA TYR A 143 -4.22 -16.99 -1.20
C TYR A 143 -4.24 -18.44 -0.73
N GLY A 144 -3.07 -19.10 -0.74
CA GLY A 144 -2.92 -20.48 -0.26
C GLY A 144 -3.34 -21.56 -1.26
N SER A 145 -3.73 -21.22 -2.50
CA SER A 145 -4.12 -22.18 -3.53
C SER A 145 -2.95 -22.73 -4.38
N GLY A 146 -1.72 -22.26 -4.13
CA GLY A 146 -0.51 -22.67 -4.86
C GLY A 146 0.56 -21.58 -4.82
N PRO A 147 1.62 -21.72 -5.64
CA PRO A 147 2.65 -20.68 -5.80
C PRO A 147 2.01 -19.38 -6.27
N ALA A 148 2.52 -18.26 -5.77
CA ALA A 148 2.08 -16.95 -6.26
C ALA A 148 2.40 -16.81 -7.75
N HIS A 149 1.49 -16.23 -8.54
CA HIS A 149 1.84 -15.70 -9.84
C HIS A 149 2.80 -14.54 -9.67
N THR A 150 3.71 -14.37 -10.60
CA THR A 150 4.70 -13.28 -10.59
C THR A 150 4.73 -12.60 -11.96
N HIS A 151 5.11 -11.33 -11.96
CA HIS A 151 5.45 -10.58 -13.16
C HIS A 151 6.66 -9.69 -12.95
N ASP A 152 7.25 -9.21 -14.03
CA ASP A 152 8.36 -8.28 -13.98
C ASP A 152 7.85 -6.88 -13.66
N LEU A 153 8.60 -6.18 -12.79
CA LEU A 153 8.34 -4.83 -12.33
C LEU A 153 9.51 -3.93 -12.71
N GLU A 154 9.23 -2.86 -13.44
CA GLU A 154 10.17 -1.78 -13.69
C GLU A 154 10.00 -0.66 -12.66
N ILE A 155 11.07 -0.23 -12.01
CA ILE A 155 11.05 0.80 -10.96
C ILE A 155 11.94 1.97 -11.36
N ASP A 156 11.41 3.20 -11.23
CA ASP A 156 12.17 4.45 -11.36
C ASP A 156 13.21 4.54 -10.23
N PRO A 157 14.54 4.45 -10.53
CA PRO A 157 15.59 4.47 -9.51
C PRO A 157 15.64 5.79 -8.74
N THR A 158 15.13 6.88 -9.32
CA THR A 158 15.11 8.22 -8.72
C THR A 158 13.91 8.45 -7.81
N SER A 159 12.95 7.51 -7.81
CA SER A 159 11.77 7.56 -6.95
C SER A 159 12.11 7.23 -5.48
N ARG A 160 11.18 7.51 -4.57
CA ARG A 160 11.26 7.03 -3.18
C ARG A 160 11.31 5.52 -3.13
N LEU A 161 10.44 4.86 -3.91
CA LEU A 161 10.41 3.41 -4.02
C LEU A 161 11.77 2.87 -4.49
N GLY A 162 12.32 3.40 -5.59
CA GLY A 162 13.60 2.96 -6.13
C GLY A 162 14.76 3.11 -5.14
N ARG A 163 14.81 4.23 -4.42
CA ARG A 163 15.83 4.44 -3.37
C ARG A 163 15.67 3.49 -2.19
N ALA A 164 14.44 3.21 -1.75
CA ALA A 164 14.19 2.28 -0.65
C ALA A 164 14.59 0.84 -1.01
N VAL A 165 14.25 0.42 -2.23
CA VAL A 165 14.61 -0.88 -2.80
C VAL A 165 16.13 -1.01 -2.97
N ALA A 166 16.79 -0.01 -3.57
CA ALA A 166 18.24 -0.03 -3.74
C ALA A 166 19.01 -0.04 -2.42
N ALA A 167 18.50 0.61 -1.39
CA ALA A 167 19.13 0.63 -0.05
C ALA A 167 19.05 -0.74 0.67
N ALA A 168 18.08 -1.58 0.31
CA ALA A 168 17.89 -2.91 0.89
C ALA A 168 18.60 -4.02 0.08
N ALA A 169 19.05 -3.75 -1.15
CA ALA A 169 19.71 -4.72 -2.00
C ALA A 169 21.15 -4.99 -1.53
N PRO A 170 21.49 -6.21 -1.06
CA PRO A 170 22.81 -6.50 -0.47
C PRO A 170 23.97 -6.43 -1.45
N ASP A 171 23.74 -6.75 -2.72
CA ASP A 171 24.77 -6.80 -3.79
C ASP A 171 24.57 -5.75 -4.91
N GLY A 172 23.65 -4.81 -4.68
CA GLY A 172 23.20 -3.87 -5.71
C GLY A 172 22.21 -4.55 -6.68
N LEU A 173 21.18 -3.80 -7.07
CA LEU A 173 20.29 -4.23 -8.15
C LEU A 173 21.00 -4.04 -9.48
N ALA A 174 20.80 -4.98 -10.40
CA ALA A 174 21.21 -4.81 -11.79
C ALA A 174 20.48 -3.58 -12.35
N ALA A 175 21.16 -2.44 -12.38
CA ALA A 175 20.76 -1.37 -13.28
C ALA A 175 21.11 -1.84 -14.70
N GLY A 176 20.22 -1.57 -15.66
CA GLY A 176 20.59 -1.74 -17.06
C GLY A 176 21.85 -0.91 -17.38
N ASP A 177 22.49 -1.17 -18.50
CA ASP A 177 23.77 -0.57 -18.91
C ASP A 177 23.77 0.98 -19.07
N GLU A 178 22.64 1.65 -18.80
CA GLU A 178 22.46 3.10 -18.84
C GLU A 178 22.29 3.67 -17.43
N GLU A 179 22.85 4.85 -17.17
CA GLU A 179 22.92 5.53 -15.86
C GLU A 179 21.52 5.83 -15.23
N ASP A 180 20.46 5.81 -16.05
CA ASP A 180 19.05 6.03 -15.66
C ASP A 180 18.16 4.78 -15.91
N ALA A 181 18.75 3.60 -16.09
CA ALA A 181 17.97 2.41 -16.37
C ALA A 181 17.05 2.05 -15.17
N ALA A 182 15.79 1.68 -15.48
CA ALA A 182 14.85 1.22 -14.47
C ALA A 182 15.40 -0.02 -13.73
N LEU A 183 15.20 -0.06 -12.41
CA LEU A 183 15.48 -1.26 -11.64
C LEU A 183 14.46 -2.34 -12.01
N GLN A 184 14.91 -3.58 -12.11
CA GLN A 184 14.08 -4.72 -12.48
C GLN A 184 13.91 -5.64 -11.27
N LEU A 185 12.67 -5.96 -10.93
CA LEU A 185 12.33 -6.96 -9.92
C LEU A 185 11.24 -7.89 -10.45
N GLN A 186 11.22 -9.13 -9.98
CA GLN A 186 10.07 -10.02 -10.15
C GLN A 186 9.26 -10.03 -8.87
N VAL A 187 7.97 -9.67 -8.96
CA VAL A 187 7.08 -9.50 -7.80
C VAL A 187 5.86 -10.40 -7.89
N ASN A 188 5.26 -10.69 -6.74
CA ASN A 188 3.99 -11.42 -6.68
C ASN A 188 2.82 -10.58 -7.21
N THR A 189 1.79 -11.24 -7.73
CA THR A 189 0.56 -10.59 -8.17
C THR A 189 -0.68 -11.34 -7.65
N PHE A 190 -1.61 -10.58 -7.04
CA PHE A 190 -2.85 -11.07 -6.44
C PHE A 190 -4.04 -10.16 -6.78
N HIS A 191 -3.93 -9.34 -7.82
CA HIS A 191 -4.93 -8.36 -8.22
C HIS A 191 -5.47 -8.65 -9.62
N HIS A 192 -6.69 -8.22 -9.89
CA HIS A 192 -7.29 -8.17 -11.22
C HIS A 192 -7.69 -6.75 -11.62
N GLN A 193 -7.60 -5.79 -10.68
CA GLN A 193 -7.79 -4.38 -10.96
C GLN A 193 -6.45 -3.66 -11.01
N ALA A 194 -6.36 -2.57 -11.78
CA ALA A 194 -5.12 -1.82 -11.91
C ALA A 194 -5.37 -0.32 -12.16
N ILE A 195 -4.32 0.47 -12.04
CA ILE A 195 -4.28 1.86 -12.47
C ILE A 195 -3.59 1.91 -13.84
N LEU A 196 -4.28 2.39 -14.87
CA LEU A 196 -3.64 2.73 -16.13
C LEU A 196 -2.91 4.08 -16.01
N MET A 197 -1.83 4.27 -16.77
CA MET A 197 -1.08 5.54 -16.80
C MET A 197 -1.99 6.76 -17.03
N GLY A 198 -3.00 6.62 -17.89
CA GLY A 198 -3.96 7.70 -18.20
C GLY A 198 -5.02 7.96 -17.13
N THR A 199 -5.14 7.10 -16.11
CA THR A 199 -6.12 7.23 -15.02
C THR A 199 -5.49 7.51 -13.66
N LEU A 200 -4.17 7.71 -13.63
CA LEU A 200 -3.46 8.13 -12.41
C LEU A 200 -3.87 9.56 -12.02
N ALA A 201 -4.14 9.77 -10.75
CA ALA A 201 -4.52 11.08 -10.22
C ALA A 201 -3.44 12.15 -10.45
N PRO A 202 -3.82 13.41 -10.80
CA PRO A 202 -2.83 14.44 -11.17
C PRO A 202 -1.80 14.78 -10.08
N GLY A 203 -2.18 14.63 -8.81
CA GLY A 203 -1.30 14.87 -7.65
C GLY A 203 -0.28 13.75 -7.38
N LEU A 204 -0.35 12.64 -8.11
CA LEU A 204 0.51 11.48 -7.98
C LEU A 204 1.45 11.35 -9.19
N ARG A 205 2.56 10.67 -9.01
CA ARG A 205 3.43 10.22 -10.11
C ARG A 205 3.66 8.70 -10.03
N PRO A 206 3.79 8.03 -11.18
CA PRO A 206 4.16 6.62 -11.18
C PRO A 206 5.61 6.48 -10.77
N THR A 207 5.92 5.41 -10.03
CA THR A 207 7.28 5.06 -9.58
C THR A 207 7.67 3.65 -9.96
N ALA A 208 6.70 2.82 -10.31
CA ALA A 208 6.92 1.50 -10.88
C ALA A 208 5.78 1.14 -11.84
N TRP A 209 6.05 0.25 -12.78
CA TRP A 209 5.09 -0.16 -13.79
C TRP A 209 5.35 -1.57 -14.31
N ALA A 210 4.28 -2.18 -14.82
CA ALA A 210 4.28 -3.42 -15.57
C ALA A 210 3.51 -3.23 -16.88
N TYR A 211 3.54 -4.23 -17.74
CA TYR A 211 2.85 -4.22 -19.02
C TYR A 211 1.81 -5.33 -19.08
N SER A 212 0.66 -5.02 -19.65
CA SER A 212 -0.43 -5.96 -19.91
C SER A 212 -1.02 -5.72 -21.30
N GLU A 213 -1.97 -6.55 -21.72
CA GLU A 213 -2.73 -6.32 -22.96
C GLU A 213 -3.53 -5.01 -22.92
N ALA A 214 -3.92 -4.55 -21.71
CA ALA A 214 -4.59 -3.27 -21.51
C ALA A 214 -3.65 -2.05 -21.59
N GLY A 215 -2.35 -2.26 -21.65
CA GLY A 215 -1.31 -1.23 -21.71
C GLY A 215 -0.41 -1.20 -20.48
N ARG A 216 0.20 -0.04 -20.23
CA ARG A 216 1.13 0.16 -19.12
C ARG A 216 0.37 0.39 -17.82
N LEU A 217 0.54 -0.51 -16.87
CA LEU A 217 -0.04 -0.47 -15.54
C LEU A 217 0.87 0.30 -14.58
N VAL A 218 0.28 1.05 -13.67
CA VAL A 218 0.99 1.71 -12.57
C VAL A 218 1.03 0.73 -11.40
N GLU A 219 2.20 0.21 -11.11
CA GLU A 219 2.47 -0.76 -10.05
C GLU A 219 3.08 -0.10 -8.80
N GLY A 220 3.55 1.13 -8.94
CA GLY A 220 4.02 1.97 -7.85
C GLY A 220 3.66 3.43 -8.09
N LEU A 221 3.32 4.15 -7.04
CA LEU A 221 3.03 5.58 -7.09
C LEU A 221 3.55 6.31 -5.86
N GLU A 222 3.82 7.60 -6.02
CA GLU A 222 4.09 8.51 -4.89
C GLU A 222 3.50 9.89 -5.11
N SER A 223 3.40 10.68 -4.04
CA SER A 223 2.92 12.07 -4.12
C SER A 223 3.94 12.98 -4.81
N ARG A 224 3.45 13.91 -5.65
CA ARG A 224 4.28 14.93 -6.32
C ARG A 224 4.67 16.09 -5.40
N ASP A 225 3.96 16.31 -4.32
CA ASP A 225 4.16 17.44 -3.41
C ASP A 225 5.21 17.21 -2.32
N GLY A 226 5.89 16.06 -2.37
CA GLY A 226 6.96 15.70 -1.44
C GLY A 226 6.48 15.09 -0.13
N ARG A 227 5.17 15.02 0.15
CA ARG A 227 4.64 14.24 1.29
C ARG A 227 5.05 12.78 1.15
N TRP A 228 5.21 12.10 2.28
CA TRP A 228 5.45 10.67 2.27
C TRP A 228 4.12 9.93 2.00
N VAL A 229 3.76 9.80 0.73
CA VAL A 229 2.66 8.96 0.24
C VAL A 229 3.27 8.04 -0.79
N LEU A 230 3.18 6.75 -0.56
CA LEU A 230 3.69 5.70 -1.44
C LEU A 230 2.66 4.59 -1.56
N GLY A 231 2.44 4.10 -2.76
CA GLY A 231 1.64 2.90 -3.03
C GLY A 231 2.43 1.89 -3.82
N ILE A 232 2.22 0.60 -3.57
CA ILE A 232 2.75 -0.52 -4.36
C ILE A 232 1.63 -1.54 -4.62
N GLN A 233 1.56 -2.10 -5.83
CA GLN A 233 0.50 -3.02 -6.20
C GLN A 233 0.75 -4.45 -5.74
N CYS A 234 2.00 -4.89 -5.70
CA CYS A 234 2.38 -6.18 -5.13
C CYS A 234 2.29 -6.18 -3.59
N HIS A 235 2.52 -7.34 -2.99
CA HIS A 235 2.34 -7.58 -1.55
C HIS A 235 3.68 -7.77 -0.82
N PRO A 236 4.35 -6.70 -0.37
CA PRO A 236 5.63 -6.79 0.35
C PRO A 236 5.53 -7.47 1.72
N GLU A 237 4.34 -7.57 2.32
CA GLU A 237 4.10 -8.32 3.56
C GLU A 237 4.17 -9.84 3.36
N ARG A 238 4.13 -10.30 2.09
CA ARG A 238 4.19 -11.71 1.72
C ARG A 238 5.63 -12.15 1.51
N THR A 239 6.39 -12.30 2.58
CA THR A 239 7.82 -12.68 2.56
C THR A 239 8.09 -14.06 1.95
N ASP A 240 7.06 -14.88 1.75
CA ASP A 240 7.13 -16.18 1.07
C ASP A 240 7.19 -16.07 -0.46
N SER A 241 6.88 -14.92 -1.03
CA SER A 241 6.74 -14.70 -2.47
C SER A 241 7.19 -13.31 -2.95
N THR A 242 7.85 -12.55 -2.09
CA THR A 242 8.28 -11.17 -2.34
C THR A 242 9.80 -11.08 -2.25
N PRO A 243 10.48 -10.36 -3.18
CA PRO A 243 11.92 -10.12 -3.10
C PRO A 243 12.28 -9.31 -1.85
N GLU A 244 13.43 -9.66 -1.24
CA GLU A 244 13.92 -9.03 0.00
C GLU A 244 14.17 -7.53 -0.14
N GLU A 245 14.46 -7.06 -1.34
CA GLU A 245 14.69 -5.65 -1.67
C GLU A 245 13.50 -4.76 -1.33
N LEU A 246 12.27 -5.30 -1.36
CA LEU A 246 11.07 -4.55 -0.97
C LEU A 246 10.97 -4.29 0.54
N ASP A 247 11.78 -4.95 1.37
CA ASP A 247 11.83 -4.73 2.82
C ASP A 247 12.23 -3.29 3.19
N GLY A 248 13.03 -2.64 2.34
CA GLY A 248 13.43 -1.25 2.50
C GLY A 248 12.27 -0.26 2.58
N ILE A 249 11.11 -0.59 1.99
CA ILE A 249 9.93 0.29 2.02
C ILE A 249 9.36 0.42 3.44
N TRP A 250 9.33 -0.68 4.19
CA TRP A 250 8.85 -0.68 5.57
C TRP A 250 9.74 0.21 6.45
N SER A 251 11.05 0.09 6.30
CA SER A 251 12.04 0.89 7.03
C SER A 251 11.88 2.38 6.73
N ASP A 252 11.72 2.78 5.45
CA ASP A 252 11.52 4.17 5.05
C ASP A 252 10.18 4.73 5.57
N PHE A 253 9.10 3.93 5.52
CA PHE A 253 7.79 4.31 6.06
C PHE A 253 7.84 4.58 7.57
N ILE A 254 8.41 3.66 8.33
CA ILE A 254 8.51 3.79 9.80
C ILE A 254 9.44 4.94 10.20
N ALA A 255 10.53 5.17 9.45
CA ALA A 255 11.39 6.34 9.67
C ALA A 255 10.62 7.65 9.46
N ALA A 256 9.80 7.75 8.41
CA ALA A 256 8.96 8.91 8.16
C ALA A 256 7.92 9.15 9.27
N ALA A 257 7.26 8.10 9.74
CA ALA A 257 6.29 8.18 10.83
C ALA A 257 6.96 8.60 12.15
N THR A 258 8.16 8.09 12.43
CA THR A 258 8.96 8.46 13.59
C THR A 258 9.37 9.95 13.55
N ALA A 259 9.83 10.42 12.40
CA ALA A 259 10.18 11.83 12.21
C ALA A 259 8.96 12.74 12.39
N ARG A 260 7.80 12.33 11.85
CA ARG A 260 6.55 13.11 11.99
C ARG A 260 6.07 13.19 13.45
N ARG A 261 6.17 12.08 14.19
CA ARG A 261 5.87 12.03 15.61
C ARG A 261 6.80 12.97 16.43
N ALA A 262 8.08 12.98 16.11
CA ALA A 262 9.07 13.80 16.80
C ALA A 262 8.90 15.32 16.54
N ALA A 263 8.17 15.70 15.49
CA ALA A 263 7.88 17.08 15.11
C ALA A 263 6.60 17.65 15.76
N ARG A 264 5.87 16.84 16.54
CA ARG A 264 4.70 17.25 17.35
C ARG A 264 5.15 17.70 18.71
#